data_7a92d2699725a0d6021d8567859b4c8a
#
_entry.id   7a92d2699725a0d6021d8567859b4c8a
#
_cell.length_a   1.000
_cell.length_b   1.000
_cell.length_c   1.000
_cell.angle_alpha   90.00
_cell.angle_beta   90.00
_cell.angle_gamma   90.00
#
_symmetry.space_group_name_H-M   'P 1'
#
loop_
_entity.id
_entity.type
_entity.pdbx_description
1 polymer ?
#
loop_
_entity_poly.entity_id
_entity_poly.type
_entity_poly.pdbx_seq_one_letter_code
_entity_poly.pdbx_strand_id
1 'polypeptide(L)'
;MKIETIRNKAFALSIIVFPLMLFIGFVTHPNLLAMEPLLTVEQLVSRFHNNTMYHFGHMLVTFSVPVIIVYFIGVMNLLQGKGKVFGFWGGVIGVFGAFILAVDKGALCLTMSAFDTLSEEQFTAFTPYLQVIVSKKGLLFIVWLLFTLVIGGIVQIIGLMKEKVIQKWQGIFIISGLLLLLNPDIELISSAGAALMCIGYIPWGIMELKKT
;
A
#
# COMPACT_ATOMS: atom_id res chain seq x y z
N MET A 1 -14.76 -22.35 -17.75
CA MET A 1 -13.36 -22.09 -17.29
C MET A 1 -13.17 -22.81 -15.97
N LYS A 2 -12.08 -23.59 -15.79
CA LYS A 2 -11.81 -24.30 -14.53
C LYS A 2 -11.51 -23.27 -13.41
N ILE A 3 -11.96 -23.54 -12.17
CA ILE A 3 -11.78 -22.64 -11.01
C ILE A 3 -10.29 -22.32 -10.75
N GLU A 4 -9.43 -23.29 -11.04
CA GLU A 4 -7.98 -23.14 -10.93
C GLU A 4 -7.41 -22.08 -11.89
N THR A 5 -7.91 -22.03 -13.13
CA THR A 5 -7.53 -21.00 -14.10
C THR A 5 -7.97 -19.61 -13.63
N ILE A 6 -9.16 -19.48 -13.02
CA ILE A 6 -9.64 -18.21 -12.44
C ILE A 6 -8.71 -17.76 -11.32
N ARG A 7 -8.39 -18.67 -10.39
CA ARG A 7 -7.51 -18.39 -9.27
C ARG A 7 -6.12 -17.92 -9.71
N ASN A 8 -5.52 -18.62 -10.69
CA ASN A 8 -4.19 -18.30 -11.19
C ASN A 8 -4.18 -16.95 -11.93
N LYS A 9 -5.23 -16.65 -12.72
CA LYS A 9 -5.38 -15.32 -13.33
C LYS A 9 -5.57 -14.22 -12.32
N ALA A 10 -6.41 -14.42 -11.30
CA ALA A 10 -6.62 -13.44 -10.23
C ALA A 10 -5.31 -13.14 -9.48
N PHE A 11 -4.51 -14.17 -9.18
CA PHE A 11 -3.20 -14.00 -8.60
C PHE A 11 -2.25 -13.21 -9.51
N ALA A 12 -2.12 -13.61 -10.79
CA ALA A 12 -1.25 -12.91 -11.73
C ALA A 12 -1.66 -11.43 -11.92
N LEU A 13 -2.97 -11.17 -12.01
CA LEU A 13 -3.48 -9.80 -12.07
C LEU A 13 -3.21 -9.03 -10.77
N SER A 14 -3.32 -9.66 -9.61
CA SER A 14 -3.04 -8.99 -8.34
C SER A 14 -1.61 -8.46 -8.28
N ILE A 15 -0.61 -9.19 -8.80
CA ILE A 15 0.81 -8.77 -8.87
C ILE A 15 0.98 -7.47 -9.69
N ILE A 16 0.15 -7.26 -10.70
CA ILE A 16 0.22 -6.06 -11.57
C ILE A 16 -0.58 -4.91 -10.95
N VAL A 17 -1.79 -5.22 -10.50
CA VAL A 17 -2.80 -4.21 -10.17
C VAL A 17 -2.49 -3.50 -8.86
N PHE A 18 -2.09 -4.24 -7.78
CA PHE A 18 -1.91 -3.57 -6.49
C PHE A 18 -0.78 -2.52 -6.49
N PRO A 19 0.43 -2.77 -7.08
CA PRO A 19 1.46 -1.74 -7.08
C PRO A 19 1.09 -0.55 -7.96
N LEU A 20 0.33 -0.75 -9.05
CA LEU A 20 -0.21 0.34 -9.85
C LEU A 20 -1.22 1.19 -9.06
N MET A 21 -2.13 0.55 -8.31
CA MET A 21 -3.10 1.28 -7.47
C MET A 21 -2.39 2.09 -6.39
N LEU A 22 -1.36 1.55 -5.76
CA LEU A 22 -0.55 2.29 -4.79
C LEU A 22 0.18 3.46 -5.45
N PHE A 23 0.81 3.23 -6.59
CA PHE A 23 1.53 4.28 -7.32
C PHE A 23 0.57 5.41 -7.72
N ILE A 24 -0.58 5.09 -8.33
CA ILE A 24 -1.59 6.10 -8.70
C ILE A 24 -2.07 6.82 -7.43
N GLY A 25 -2.32 6.09 -6.33
CA GLY A 25 -2.71 6.69 -5.07
C GLY A 25 -1.72 7.74 -4.56
N PHE A 26 -0.42 7.49 -4.65
CA PHE A 26 0.59 8.48 -4.23
C PHE A 26 0.72 9.64 -5.20
N VAL A 27 0.67 9.41 -6.53
CA VAL A 27 0.81 10.51 -7.50
C VAL A 27 -0.41 11.43 -7.60
N THR A 28 -1.50 11.11 -6.92
CA THR A 28 -2.66 12.00 -6.77
C THR A 28 -2.51 13.01 -5.62
N HIS A 29 -1.44 12.92 -4.85
CA HIS A 29 -1.15 13.91 -3.80
C HIS A 29 -0.68 15.25 -4.39
N PRO A 30 -1.06 16.41 -3.80
CA PRO A 30 -0.86 17.71 -4.43
C PRO A 30 0.60 18.15 -4.53
N ASN A 31 1.47 17.69 -3.64
CA ASN A 31 2.86 18.15 -3.53
C ASN A 31 3.85 17.01 -3.70
N LEU A 32 3.87 16.36 -4.89
CA LEU A 32 4.68 15.17 -5.18
C LEU A 32 6.18 15.31 -4.90
N LEU A 33 6.72 16.53 -4.93
CA LEU A 33 8.13 16.80 -4.67
C LEU A 33 8.42 17.19 -3.22
N ALA A 34 7.41 17.16 -2.34
CA ALA A 34 7.61 17.49 -0.94
C ALA A 34 8.54 16.48 -0.26
N MET A 35 9.56 17.00 0.40
CA MET A 35 10.54 16.25 1.19
C MET A 35 10.28 16.38 2.71
N GLU A 36 9.25 17.11 3.09
CA GLU A 36 8.90 17.33 4.48
C GLU A 36 7.90 16.26 4.97
N PRO A 37 8.11 15.71 6.18
CA PRO A 37 7.16 14.80 6.79
C PRO A 37 5.87 15.52 7.20
N LEU A 38 4.77 14.79 7.27
CA LEU A 38 3.49 15.31 7.76
C LEU A 38 3.50 15.43 9.29
N LEU A 39 3.63 16.66 9.79
CA LEU A 39 3.75 16.93 11.23
C LEU A 39 2.70 17.91 11.77
N THR A 40 2.07 18.72 10.91
CA THR A 40 1.14 19.77 11.34
C THR A 40 -0.23 19.64 10.68
N VAL A 41 -1.21 20.28 11.30
CA VAL A 41 -2.59 20.32 10.78
C VAL A 41 -2.65 21.08 9.45
N GLU A 42 -1.89 22.16 9.33
CA GLU A 42 -1.85 22.99 8.12
C GLU A 42 -1.34 22.19 6.94
N GLN A 43 -0.31 21.36 7.14
CA GLN A 43 0.18 20.43 6.12
C GLN A 43 -0.89 19.39 5.74
N LEU A 44 -1.62 18.84 6.71
CA LEU A 44 -2.69 17.90 6.45
C LEU A 44 -3.81 18.56 5.64
N VAL A 45 -4.31 19.71 6.10
CA VAL A 45 -5.39 20.46 5.44
C VAL A 45 -5.02 20.83 4.01
N SER A 46 -3.80 21.32 3.80
CA SER A 46 -3.32 21.70 2.45
C SER A 46 -3.28 20.50 1.47
N ARG A 47 -3.24 19.27 1.98
CA ARG A 47 -3.26 18.06 1.14
C ARG A 47 -4.68 17.66 0.74
N PHE A 48 -5.63 17.66 1.68
CA PHE A 48 -6.95 17.05 1.44
C PHE A 48 -8.08 18.05 1.20
N HIS A 49 -8.03 19.26 1.80
CA HIS A 49 -9.15 20.20 1.76
C HIS A 49 -9.40 20.70 0.34
N ASN A 50 -10.65 20.52 -0.14
CA ASN A 50 -11.08 20.82 -1.51
C ASN A 50 -10.26 20.10 -2.60
N ASN A 51 -9.65 18.93 -2.27
CA ASN A 51 -8.81 18.19 -3.18
C ASN A 51 -9.41 16.81 -3.55
N THR A 52 -10.27 16.79 -4.55
CA THR A 52 -10.93 15.58 -5.05
C THR A 52 -9.92 14.50 -5.50
N MET A 53 -8.79 14.89 -6.09
CA MET A 53 -7.77 13.93 -6.56
C MET A 53 -7.10 13.21 -5.39
N TYR A 54 -6.84 13.90 -4.30
CA TYR A 54 -6.33 13.31 -3.07
C TYR A 54 -7.31 12.26 -2.51
N HIS A 55 -8.59 12.60 -2.41
CA HIS A 55 -9.63 11.67 -1.94
C HIS A 55 -9.77 10.46 -2.87
N PHE A 56 -9.73 10.67 -4.19
CA PHE A 56 -9.74 9.58 -5.17
C PHE A 56 -8.54 8.65 -4.99
N GLY A 57 -7.33 9.18 -4.80
CA GLY A 57 -6.14 8.39 -4.57
C GLY A 57 -6.26 7.49 -3.33
N HIS A 58 -6.74 8.05 -2.22
CA HIS A 58 -6.93 7.28 -0.99
C HIS A 58 -8.05 6.24 -1.11
N MET A 59 -9.12 6.53 -1.84
CA MET A 59 -10.15 5.56 -2.17
C MET A 59 -9.55 4.39 -2.99
N LEU A 60 -8.71 4.70 -3.96
CA LEU A 60 -8.03 3.68 -4.77
C LEU A 60 -7.12 2.78 -3.93
N VAL A 61 -6.34 3.36 -3.02
CA VAL A 61 -5.51 2.60 -2.08
C VAL A 61 -6.38 1.72 -1.16
N THR A 62 -7.54 2.20 -0.72
CA THR A 62 -8.49 1.38 0.06
C THR A 62 -8.93 0.15 -0.73
N PHE A 63 -9.30 0.31 -1.99
CA PHE A 63 -9.68 -0.79 -2.88
C PHE A 63 -8.51 -1.69 -3.30
N SER A 64 -7.27 -1.27 -3.11
CA SER A 64 -6.12 -2.15 -3.32
C SER A 64 -5.99 -3.25 -2.27
N VAL A 65 -6.58 -3.06 -1.07
CA VAL A 65 -6.44 -4.01 0.05
C VAL A 65 -6.86 -5.44 -0.30
N PRO A 66 -8.06 -5.71 -0.85
CA PRO A 66 -8.42 -7.07 -1.25
C PRO A 66 -7.49 -7.63 -2.33
N VAL A 67 -6.97 -6.81 -3.23
CA VAL A 67 -6.00 -7.22 -4.26
C VAL A 67 -4.66 -7.61 -3.62
N ILE A 68 -4.20 -6.86 -2.63
CA ILE A 68 -3.00 -7.16 -1.82
C ILE A 68 -3.18 -8.48 -1.07
N ILE A 69 -4.35 -8.75 -0.50
CA ILE A 69 -4.64 -10.02 0.19
C ILE A 69 -4.56 -11.19 -0.80
N VAL A 70 -5.14 -11.05 -1.99
CA VAL A 70 -5.04 -12.09 -3.07
C VAL A 70 -3.58 -12.34 -3.44
N TYR A 71 -2.77 -11.28 -3.54
CA TYR A 71 -1.33 -11.39 -3.78
C TYR A 71 -0.64 -12.21 -2.69
N PHE A 72 -0.79 -11.86 -1.41
CA PHE A 72 -0.14 -12.56 -0.30
C PHE A 72 -0.51 -14.03 -0.23
N ILE A 73 -1.81 -14.36 -0.36
CA ILE A 73 -2.30 -15.74 -0.37
C ILE A 73 -1.77 -16.49 -1.59
N GLY A 74 -1.73 -15.85 -2.75
CA GLY A 74 -1.20 -16.44 -3.98
C GLY A 74 0.28 -16.82 -3.83
N VAL A 75 1.11 -15.95 -3.24
CA VAL A 75 2.53 -16.26 -2.97
C VAL A 75 2.68 -17.38 -1.94
N MET A 76 1.84 -17.44 -0.89
CA MET A 76 1.82 -18.56 0.06
C MET A 76 1.61 -19.90 -0.66
N ASN A 77 0.69 -19.94 -1.63
CA ASN A 77 0.37 -21.14 -2.40
C ASN A 77 1.44 -21.47 -3.45
N LEU A 78 2.13 -20.46 -3.98
CA LEU A 78 3.15 -20.62 -5.00
C LEU A 78 4.45 -21.22 -4.44
N LEU A 79 4.86 -20.80 -3.24
CA LEU A 79 6.12 -21.21 -2.62
C LEU A 79 5.97 -22.54 -1.87
N GLN A 80 6.44 -23.65 -2.50
CA GLN A 80 6.33 -24.99 -1.94
C GLN A 80 7.69 -25.64 -1.60
N GLY A 81 8.80 -25.03 -2.06
CA GLY A 81 10.17 -25.51 -1.85
C GLY A 81 10.92 -24.75 -0.76
N LYS A 82 12.12 -24.29 -1.11
CA LYS A 82 13.02 -23.56 -0.18
C LYS A 82 12.45 -22.24 0.34
N GLY A 83 11.49 -21.66 -0.35
CA GLY A 83 10.79 -20.45 0.01
C GLY A 83 9.54 -20.66 0.86
N LYS A 84 9.07 -21.89 1.07
CA LYS A 84 7.79 -22.23 1.70
C LYS A 84 7.56 -21.52 3.05
N VAL A 85 8.56 -21.57 3.94
CA VAL A 85 8.48 -20.93 5.27
C VAL A 85 8.37 -19.41 5.14
N PHE A 86 9.11 -18.82 4.21
CA PHE A 86 9.06 -17.39 3.91
C PHE A 86 7.72 -16.99 3.29
N GLY A 87 7.19 -17.82 2.38
CA GLY A 87 5.86 -17.65 1.79
C GLY A 87 4.78 -17.61 2.85
N PHE A 88 4.78 -18.60 3.75
CA PHE A 88 3.78 -18.72 4.79
C PHE A 88 3.82 -17.55 5.79
N TRP A 89 4.96 -17.35 6.48
CA TRP A 89 5.04 -16.31 7.51
C TRP A 89 4.96 -14.89 6.92
N GLY A 90 5.60 -14.66 5.77
CA GLY A 90 5.46 -13.40 5.06
C GLY A 90 4.01 -13.13 4.65
N GLY A 91 3.28 -14.19 4.22
CA GLY A 91 1.87 -14.07 3.89
C GLY A 91 0.98 -13.75 5.10
N VAL A 92 1.16 -14.44 6.24
CA VAL A 92 0.38 -14.18 7.46
C VAL A 92 0.62 -12.73 7.95
N ILE A 93 1.88 -12.30 8.03
CA ILE A 93 2.25 -10.95 8.47
C ILE A 93 1.72 -9.91 7.46
N GLY A 94 1.85 -10.17 6.15
CA GLY A 94 1.41 -9.26 5.10
C GLY A 94 -0.10 -9.11 5.02
N VAL A 95 -0.88 -10.19 5.21
CA VAL A 95 -2.35 -10.13 5.27
C VAL A 95 -2.78 -9.32 6.50
N PHE A 96 -2.14 -9.51 7.65
CA PHE A 96 -2.40 -8.66 8.81
C PHE A 96 -2.08 -7.19 8.51
N GLY A 97 -0.94 -6.90 7.87
CA GLY A 97 -0.59 -5.54 7.44
C GLY A 97 -1.58 -4.95 6.44
N ALA A 98 -2.14 -5.76 5.52
CA ALA A 98 -3.19 -5.32 4.60
C ALA A 98 -4.49 -4.97 5.35
N PHE A 99 -4.84 -5.71 6.41
CA PHE A 99 -5.94 -5.34 7.29
C PHE A 99 -5.67 -3.99 7.98
N ILE A 100 -4.46 -3.76 8.50
CA ILE A 100 -4.09 -2.46 9.09
C ILE A 100 -4.16 -1.33 8.06
N LEU A 101 -3.77 -1.58 6.80
CA LEU A 101 -3.93 -0.61 5.71
C LEU A 101 -5.40 -0.23 5.50
N ALA A 102 -6.33 -1.20 5.55
CA ALA A 102 -7.76 -0.92 5.46
C ALA A 102 -8.24 -0.06 6.63
N VAL A 103 -7.77 -0.35 7.86
CA VAL A 103 -8.08 0.44 9.05
C VAL A 103 -7.54 1.87 8.92
N ASP A 104 -6.28 2.03 8.49
CA ASP A 104 -5.66 3.33 8.26
C ASP A 104 -6.46 4.16 7.25
N LYS A 105 -6.76 3.60 6.09
CA LYS A 105 -7.52 4.30 5.05
C LYS A 105 -8.97 4.60 5.47
N GLY A 106 -9.62 3.68 6.17
CA GLY A 106 -10.97 3.89 6.72
C GLY A 106 -11.00 4.95 7.82
N ALA A 107 -10.14 4.81 8.83
CA ALA A 107 -10.15 5.70 10.00
C ALA A 107 -9.63 7.12 9.69
N LEU A 108 -8.64 7.25 8.81
CA LEU A 108 -8.03 8.55 8.51
C LEU A 108 -8.57 9.13 7.20
N CYS A 109 -8.34 8.48 6.07
CA CYS A 109 -8.53 9.11 4.77
C CYS A 109 -10.00 9.21 4.36
N LEU A 110 -10.82 8.17 4.57
CA LEU A 110 -12.25 8.23 4.27
C LEU A 110 -12.98 9.18 5.23
N THR A 111 -12.57 9.22 6.50
CA THR A 111 -13.11 10.15 7.48
C THR A 111 -12.80 11.61 7.12
N MET A 112 -11.57 11.91 6.67
CA MET A 112 -11.21 13.24 6.18
C MET A 112 -12.04 13.67 4.97
N SER A 113 -12.38 12.75 4.06
CA SER A 113 -13.26 13.08 2.93
C SER A 113 -14.67 13.48 3.36
N ALA A 114 -15.16 12.91 4.48
CA ALA A 114 -16.45 13.34 5.06
C ALA A 114 -16.34 14.73 5.69
N PHE A 115 -15.24 15.06 6.37
CA PHE A 115 -15.02 16.40 6.92
C PHE A 115 -14.90 17.47 5.84
N ASP A 116 -14.44 17.13 4.65
CA ASP A 116 -14.33 18.03 3.52
C ASP A 116 -15.72 18.43 2.92
N THR A 117 -16.80 17.85 3.42
CA THR A 117 -18.18 18.24 3.09
C THR A 117 -18.78 19.27 4.03
N LEU A 118 -18.08 19.68 5.10
CA LEU A 118 -18.52 20.69 6.03
C LEU A 118 -18.54 22.09 5.37
N SER A 119 -19.39 23.00 5.89
CA SER A 119 -19.27 24.40 5.49
C SER A 119 -17.93 24.99 5.93
N GLU A 120 -17.44 26.05 5.25
CA GLU A 120 -16.17 26.70 5.57
C GLU A 120 -16.08 27.14 7.05
N GLU A 121 -17.16 27.62 7.62
CA GLU A 121 -17.23 28.00 9.03
C GLU A 121 -17.06 26.78 9.95
N GLN A 122 -17.79 25.70 9.69
CA GLN A 122 -17.69 24.47 10.46
C GLN A 122 -16.31 23.82 10.31
N PHE A 123 -15.76 23.80 9.08
CA PHE A 123 -14.44 23.25 8.80
C PHE A 123 -13.35 24.03 9.56
N THR A 124 -13.38 25.35 9.51
CA THR A 124 -12.44 26.22 10.25
C THR A 124 -12.50 25.96 11.75
N ALA A 125 -13.71 25.88 12.32
CA ALA A 125 -13.89 25.58 13.74
C ALA A 125 -13.38 24.19 14.13
N PHE A 126 -13.46 23.21 13.22
CA PHE A 126 -13.03 21.83 13.44
C PHE A 126 -11.53 21.61 13.23
N THR A 127 -10.90 22.37 12.36
CA THR A 127 -9.48 22.21 11.95
C THR A 127 -8.51 21.98 13.14
N PRO A 128 -8.57 22.71 14.27
CA PRO A 128 -7.63 22.49 15.38
C PRO A 128 -7.68 21.07 15.96
N TYR A 129 -8.83 20.39 15.87
CA TYR A 129 -8.99 19.02 16.38
C TYR A 129 -8.33 17.98 15.49
N LEU A 130 -8.04 18.29 14.23
CA LEU A 130 -7.32 17.39 13.31
C LEU A 130 -5.89 17.07 13.79
N GLN A 131 -5.34 17.84 14.73
CA GLN A 131 -4.03 17.55 15.32
C GLN A 131 -3.99 16.18 16.01
N VAL A 132 -5.11 15.68 16.52
CA VAL A 132 -5.16 14.33 17.11
C VAL A 132 -5.00 13.24 16.06
N ILE A 133 -5.44 13.51 14.81
CA ILE A 133 -5.28 12.62 13.66
C ILE A 133 -3.81 12.63 13.21
N VAL A 134 -3.21 13.81 13.02
CA VAL A 134 -1.80 13.94 12.66
C VAL A 134 -0.91 13.21 13.68
N SER A 135 -1.20 13.42 14.98
CA SER A 135 -0.44 12.81 16.07
C SER A 135 -0.75 11.35 16.32
N LYS A 136 -1.72 10.76 15.60
CA LYS A 136 -2.21 9.37 15.77
C LYS A 136 -2.46 9.01 17.25
N LYS A 137 -3.14 9.93 17.98
CA LYS A 137 -3.43 9.77 19.42
C LYS A 137 -4.49 8.69 19.70
N GLY A 138 -4.53 8.25 20.95
CA GLY A 138 -5.47 7.24 21.40
C GLY A 138 -5.26 5.91 20.67
N LEU A 139 -6.33 5.20 20.34
CA LEU A 139 -6.27 3.93 19.62
C LEU A 139 -5.79 4.05 18.16
N LEU A 140 -5.70 5.28 17.62
CA LEU A 140 -5.13 5.48 16.28
C LEU A 140 -3.66 5.05 16.19
N PHE A 141 -2.96 4.88 17.31
CA PHE A 141 -1.60 4.33 17.31
C PHE A 141 -1.48 2.99 16.58
N ILE A 142 -2.58 2.23 16.48
CA ILE A 142 -2.61 0.93 15.77
C ILE A 142 -2.18 1.04 14.31
N VAL A 143 -2.35 2.21 13.66
CA VAL A 143 -1.93 2.42 12.27
C VAL A 143 -0.42 2.31 12.10
N TRP A 144 0.37 2.49 13.16
CA TRP A 144 1.81 2.24 13.10
C TRP A 144 2.16 0.79 12.79
N LEU A 145 1.24 -0.17 13.07
CA LEU A 145 1.41 -1.57 12.70
C LEU A 145 1.39 -1.78 11.17
N LEU A 146 1.16 -0.74 10.37
CA LEU A 146 1.25 -0.79 8.92
C LEU A 146 2.64 -1.26 8.43
N PHE A 147 3.70 -1.07 9.22
CA PHE A 147 5.01 -1.63 8.89
C PHE A 147 5.00 -3.16 8.69
N THR A 148 4.03 -3.88 9.26
CA THR A 148 3.88 -5.33 9.07
C THR A 148 3.56 -5.69 7.62
N LEU A 149 2.88 -4.81 6.86
CA LEU A 149 2.67 -4.99 5.43
C LEU A 149 4.00 -5.06 4.68
N VAL A 150 4.90 -4.14 4.99
CA VAL A 150 6.23 -4.07 4.39
C VAL A 150 7.08 -5.28 4.79
N ILE A 151 7.10 -5.64 6.07
CA ILE A 151 7.85 -6.80 6.56
C ILE A 151 7.35 -8.08 5.88
N GLY A 152 6.02 -8.30 5.86
CA GLY A 152 5.42 -9.45 5.20
C GLY A 152 5.80 -9.54 3.73
N GLY A 153 5.75 -8.40 3.02
CA GLY A 153 6.18 -8.29 1.62
C GLY A 153 7.65 -8.66 1.43
N ILE A 154 8.55 -8.07 2.21
CA ILE A 154 10.00 -8.36 2.14
C ILE A 154 10.28 -9.84 2.38
N VAL A 155 9.67 -10.44 3.40
CA VAL A 155 9.83 -11.86 3.72
C VAL A 155 9.38 -12.73 2.54
N GLN A 156 8.23 -12.45 1.92
CA GLN A 156 7.78 -13.20 0.74
C GLN A 156 8.72 -13.01 -0.46
N ILE A 157 9.20 -11.80 -0.72
CA ILE A 157 10.13 -11.55 -1.82
C ILE A 157 11.44 -12.32 -1.63
N ILE A 158 11.95 -12.42 -0.41
CA ILE A 158 13.12 -13.27 -0.11
C ILE A 158 12.81 -14.73 -0.45
N GLY A 159 11.63 -15.24 -0.11
CA GLY A 159 11.18 -16.58 -0.46
C GLY A 159 11.15 -16.82 -1.98
N LEU A 160 10.56 -15.88 -2.72
CA LEU A 160 10.49 -15.91 -4.19
C LEU A 160 11.87 -15.93 -4.85
N MET A 161 12.80 -15.12 -4.33
CA MET A 161 14.20 -15.13 -4.80
C MET A 161 14.90 -16.44 -4.48
N LYS A 162 14.69 -17.03 -3.30
CA LYS A 162 15.27 -18.33 -2.92
C LYS A 162 14.79 -19.48 -3.79
N GLU A 163 13.53 -19.47 -4.21
CA GLU A 163 12.97 -20.45 -5.16
C GLU A 163 13.22 -20.08 -6.63
N LYS A 164 13.87 -18.94 -6.90
CA LYS A 164 14.13 -18.46 -8.27
C LYS A 164 12.85 -18.22 -9.09
N VAL A 165 11.74 -17.92 -8.41
CA VAL A 165 10.48 -17.57 -9.07
C VAL A 165 10.58 -16.21 -9.75
N ILE A 166 11.29 -15.27 -9.10
CA ILE A 166 11.59 -13.95 -9.63
C ILE A 166 13.11 -13.78 -9.82
N GLN A 167 13.49 -12.89 -10.71
CA GLN A 167 14.88 -12.53 -10.92
C GLN A 167 15.38 -11.66 -9.76
N LYS A 168 16.69 -11.71 -9.48
CA LYS A 168 17.28 -10.94 -8.37
C LYS A 168 17.02 -9.43 -8.48
N TRP A 169 17.11 -8.87 -9.67
CA TRP A 169 16.86 -7.44 -9.87
C TRP A 169 15.42 -7.05 -9.53
N GLN A 170 14.43 -7.88 -9.89
CA GLN A 170 13.03 -7.66 -9.52
C GLN A 170 12.88 -7.62 -8.00
N GLY A 171 13.45 -8.62 -7.31
CA GLY A 171 13.43 -8.66 -5.85
C GLY A 171 14.09 -7.44 -5.20
N ILE A 172 15.22 -6.97 -5.73
CA ILE A 172 15.91 -5.76 -5.25
C ILE A 172 15.02 -4.53 -5.41
N PHE A 173 14.43 -4.30 -6.59
CA PHE A 173 13.55 -3.15 -6.83
C PHE A 173 12.33 -3.19 -5.90
N ILE A 174 11.70 -4.36 -5.73
CA ILE A 174 10.54 -4.50 -4.85
C ILE A 174 10.91 -4.21 -3.39
N ILE A 175 12.00 -4.80 -2.88
CA ILE A 175 12.45 -4.59 -1.50
C ILE A 175 12.81 -3.12 -1.27
N SER A 176 13.54 -2.50 -2.20
CA SER A 176 13.88 -1.07 -2.11
C SER A 176 12.62 -0.21 -2.09
N GLY A 177 11.63 -0.51 -2.95
CA GLY A 177 10.36 0.19 -2.96
C GLY A 177 9.60 0.04 -1.64
N LEU A 178 9.50 -1.18 -1.12
CA LEU A 178 8.86 -1.45 0.18
C LEU A 178 9.54 -0.72 1.34
N LEU A 179 10.88 -0.67 1.36
CA LEU A 179 11.64 0.05 2.40
C LEU A 179 11.39 1.56 2.32
N LEU A 180 11.29 2.12 1.12
CA LEU A 180 10.96 3.54 0.96
C LEU A 180 9.55 3.88 1.46
N LEU A 181 8.62 2.93 1.49
CA LEU A 181 7.29 3.15 2.09
C LEU A 181 7.32 3.24 3.62
N LEU A 182 8.43 2.88 4.29
CA LEU A 182 8.62 3.06 5.74
C LEU A 182 9.09 4.49 6.09
N ASN A 183 8.53 5.49 5.45
CA ASN A 183 8.85 6.88 5.72
C ASN A 183 7.68 7.58 6.46
N PRO A 184 7.90 8.71 7.12
CA PRO A 184 6.87 9.45 7.86
C PRO A 184 6.03 10.34 6.94
N ASP A 185 5.31 9.75 5.99
CA ASP A 185 4.42 10.44 5.04
C ASP A 185 5.13 11.52 4.19
N ILE A 186 6.35 11.21 3.69
CA ILE A 186 7.09 12.06 2.75
C ILE A 186 6.68 11.69 1.32
N GLU A 187 6.04 12.62 0.62
CA GLU A 187 5.38 12.38 -0.68
C GLU A 187 6.34 11.85 -1.75
N LEU A 188 7.48 12.50 -1.93
CA LEU A 188 8.47 12.09 -2.92
C LEU A 188 8.99 10.67 -2.67
N ILE A 189 9.28 10.35 -1.40
CA ILE A 189 9.83 9.05 -1.02
C ILE A 189 8.79 7.94 -1.24
N SER A 190 7.53 8.19 -0.86
CA SER A 190 6.43 7.26 -1.04
C SER A 190 6.15 6.99 -2.53
N SER A 191 6.11 8.05 -3.34
CA SER A 191 5.91 7.94 -4.80
C SER A 191 7.06 7.19 -5.48
N ALA A 192 8.30 7.48 -5.12
CA ALA A 192 9.48 6.76 -5.63
C ALA A 192 9.45 5.28 -5.20
N GLY A 193 9.07 5.00 -3.95
CA GLY A 193 8.92 3.64 -3.45
C GLY A 193 7.90 2.84 -4.26
N ALA A 194 6.73 3.41 -4.50
CA ALA A 194 5.68 2.77 -5.30
C ALA A 194 6.10 2.57 -6.77
N ALA A 195 6.85 3.52 -7.35
CA ALA A 195 7.40 3.38 -8.71
C ALA A 195 8.39 2.21 -8.79
N LEU A 196 9.30 2.06 -7.82
CA LEU A 196 10.23 0.92 -7.76
C LEU A 196 9.48 -0.41 -7.61
N MET A 197 8.42 -0.44 -6.81
CA MET A 197 7.56 -1.63 -6.73
C MET A 197 6.95 -1.97 -8.09
N CYS A 198 6.43 -1.00 -8.83
CA CYS A 198 5.90 -1.23 -10.18
C CYS A 198 6.96 -1.84 -11.11
N ILE A 199 8.19 -1.32 -11.11
CA ILE A 199 9.30 -1.83 -11.92
C ILE A 199 9.59 -3.31 -11.61
N GLY A 200 9.53 -3.71 -10.34
CA GLY A 200 9.79 -5.10 -9.96
C GLY A 200 8.61 -6.04 -10.17
N TYR A 201 7.41 -5.65 -9.74
CA TYR A 201 6.22 -6.50 -9.75
C TYR A 201 5.60 -6.69 -11.15
N ILE A 202 5.46 -5.61 -11.94
CA ILE A 202 4.73 -5.67 -13.21
C ILE A 202 5.32 -6.68 -14.20
N PRO A 203 6.65 -6.70 -14.44
CA PRO A 203 7.23 -7.70 -15.34
C PRO A 203 7.01 -9.14 -14.85
N TRP A 204 7.07 -9.37 -13.53
CA TRP A 204 6.76 -10.68 -12.97
C TRP A 204 5.28 -11.05 -13.15
N GLY A 205 4.36 -10.14 -12.84
CA GLY A 205 2.93 -10.38 -13.02
C GLY A 205 2.56 -10.70 -14.48
N ILE A 206 3.18 -10.01 -15.46
CA ILE A 206 3.00 -10.28 -16.89
C ILE A 206 3.52 -11.69 -17.22
N MET A 207 4.64 -12.12 -16.65
CA MET A 207 5.15 -13.49 -16.85
C MET A 207 4.20 -14.53 -16.27
N GLU A 208 3.66 -14.33 -15.07
CA GLU A 208 2.68 -15.24 -14.46
C GLU A 208 1.37 -15.30 -15.27
N LEU A 209 0.91 -14.14 -15.77
CA LEU A 209 -0.32 -14.09 -16.59
C LEU A 209 -0.19 -14.88 -17.90
N LYS A 210 1.00 -14.93 -18.50
CA LYS A 210 1.26 -15.72 -19.71
C LYS A 210 1.24 -17.24 -19.48
N LYS A 211 1.34 -17.70 -18.23
CA LYS A 211 1.29 -19.13 -17.86
C LYS A 211 -0.14 -19.63 -17.66
N THR A 212 -1.14 -18.75 -17.58
CA THR A 212 -2.54 -19.06 -17.27
C THR A 212 -3.42 -19.11 -18.50
#